data_dd4a2990ae2baa2becd0b31963c87e75
#
_entry.id   dd4a2990ae2baa2becd0b31963c87e75
#
_cell.length_a   1.000
_cell.length_b   1.000
_cell.length_c   1.000
_cell.angle_alpha   90.00
_cell.angle_beta   90.00
_cell.angle_gamma   90.00
#
_symmetry.space_group_name_H-M   'P 1'
#
loop_
_entity.id
_entity.type
_entity.pdbx_description
1 polymer ?
#
loop_
_entity_poly.entity_id
_entity_poly.type
_entity_poly.pdbx_seq_one_letter_code
_entity_poly.pdbx_strand_id
1 'polypeptide(L)'
;MRLEELAEREGANITIEWKTFLLRPEPEERSMEQFVEYTKSWERPAEMEPRAPFFWPWSGLNEPPAFSVPAAVAGKAAETFGDDVWHRFHRRLLEAYFVENRTVSDVGVLTSVAED
;
A
#
# COMPACT_ATOMS: atom_id res chain seq x y z
N MET A 1 2.47 7.03 -10.24
CA MET A 1 1.06 7.20 -9.88
C MET A 1 0.48 8.39 -10.63
N ARG A 2 -0.81 8.32 -10.94
CA ARG A 2 -1.47 9.37 -11.76
C ARG A 2 -1.44 10.76 -11.11
N LEU A 3 -1.62 10.84 -9.80
CA LEU A 3 -1.56 12.12 -9.08
C LEU A 3 -0.17 12.74 -9.13
N GLU A 4 0.87 11.94 -8.99
CA GLU A 4 2.25 12.41 -9.08
C GLU A 4 2.58 12.90 -10.49
N GLU A 5 2.15 12.16 -11.51
CA GLU A 5 2.31 12.55 -12.90
C GLU A 5 1.59 13.86 -13.20
N LEU A 6 0.38 14.02 -12.67
CA LEU A 6 -0.41 15.24 -12.81
C LEU A 6 0.30 16.42 -12.15
N ALA A 7 0.82 16.24 -10.94
CA ALA A 7 1.54 17.28 -10.21
C ALA A 7 2.80 17.72 -10.96
N GLU A 8 3.55 16.77 -11.53
CA GLU A 8 4.73 17.09 -12.36
C GLU A 8 4.34 17.89 -13.60
N ARG A 9 3.27 17.50 -14.28
CA ARG A 9 2.83 18.13 -15.51
C ARG A 9 2.27 19.54 -15.29
N GLU A 10 1.51 19.75 -14.21
CA GLU A 10 0.89 21.04 -13.89
C GLU A 10 1.79 21.97 -13.08
N GLY A 11 2.88 21.44 -12.56
CA GLY A 11 3.89 22.23 -11.81
C GLY A 11 3.31 22.88 -10.57
N ALA A 12 3.53 24.21 -10.43
CA ALA A 12 3.10 24.97 -9.24
C ALA A 12 1.60 25.17 -9.14
N ASN A 13 0.81 24.78 -10.15
CA ASN A 13 -0.65 24.95 -10.14
C ASN A 13 -1.38 23.90 -9.28
N ILE A 14 -0.68 22.80 -8.93
CA ILE A 14 -1.26 21.71 -8.15
C ILE A 14 -0.34 21.38 -6.99
N THR A 15 -0.93 21.33 -5.79
CA THR A 15 -0.26 20.84 -4.58
C THR A 15 -1.02 19.63 -4.07
N ILE A 16 -0.31 18.53 -3.83
CA ILE A 16 -0.90 17.32 -3.26
C ILE A 16 -0.52 17.21 -1.80
N GLU A 17 -1.53 17.19 -0.92
CA GLU A 17 -1.34 16.95 0.50
C GLU A 17 -1.84 15.54 0.82
N TRP A 18 -0.92 14.69 1.25
CA TRP A 18 -1.22 13.30 1.57
C TRP A 18 -1.69 13.16 3.01
N LYS A 19 -2.84 12.53 3.20
CA LYS A 19 -3.44 12.32 4.51
C LYS A 19 -3.68 10.84 4.75
N THR A 20 -3.44 10.40 5.98
CA THR A 20 -3.68 9.02 6.37
C THR A 20 -5.18 8.78 6.59
N PHE A 21 -5.69 7.68 6.04
CA PHE A 21 -7.03 7.18 6.33
C PHE A 21 -6.92 5.73 6.79
N LEU A 22 -7.48 5.44 7.97
CA LEU A 22 -7.46 4.09 8.53
C LEU A 22 -8.71 3.34 8.10
N LEU A 23 -8.58 2.57 7.01
CA LEU A 23 -9.70 1.78 6.49
C LEU A 23 -10.13 0.69 7.49
N ARG A 24 -9.17 0.10 8.20
CA ARG A 24 -9.39 -0.93 9.20
C ARG A 24 -8.60 -0.58 10.45
N PRO A 25 -9.17 0.27 11.34
CA PRO A 25 -8.42 0.76 12.50
C PRO A 25 -8.23 -0.27 13.62
N GLU A 26 -9.03 -1.34 13.62
CA GLU A 26 -8.96 -2.41 14.62
C GLU A 26 -8.53 -3.72 13.99
N PRO A 27 -7.74 -4.55 14.70
CA PRO A 27 -7.36 -5.86 14.19
C PRO A 27 -8.58 -6.74 13.93
N GLU A 28 -8.62 -7.37 12.77
CA GLU A 28 -9.66 -8.31 12.39
C GLU A 28 -9.02 -9.62 11.95
N GLU A 29 -9.52 -10.72 12.46
CA GLU A 29 -9.11 -12.04 11.97
C GLU A 29 -9.83 -12.32 10.66
N ARG A 30 -9.05 -12.64 9.64
CA ARG A 30 -9.58 -13.05 8.33
C ARG A 30 -8.90 -14.35 7.93
N SER A 31 -9.68 -15.34 7.49
CA SER A 31 -9.09 -16.55 6.95
C SER A 31 -8.40 -16.25 5.61
N MET A 32 -7.37 -17.02 5.30
CA MET A 32 -6.69 -16.91 4.01
C MET A 32 -7.67 -17.15 2.86
N GLU A 33 -8.56 -18.12 3.02
CA GLU A 33 -9.58 -18.44 2.03
C GLU A 33 -10.50 -17.25 1.72
N GLN A 34 -11.00 -16.59 2.74
CA GLN A 34 -11.85 -15.40 2.59
C GLN A 34 -11.09 -14.26 1.93
N PHE A 35 -9.85 -14.06 2.29
CA PHE A 35 -9.03 -13.00 1.74
C PHE A 35 -8.66 -13.25 0.28
N VAL A 36 -8.32 -14.47 -0.07
CA VAL A 36 -8.07 -14.86 -1.47
C VAL A 36 -9.30 -14.57 -2.32
N GLU A 37 -10.49 -14.94 -1.84
CA GLU A 37 -11.75 -14.67 -2.53
C GLU A 37 -12.00 -13.17 -2.68
N TYR A 38 -11.77 -12.41 -1.62
CA TYR A 38 -11.91 -10.95 -1.65
C TYR A 38 -11.00 -10.31 -2.69
N THR A 39 -9.73 -10.73 -2.77
CA THR A 39 -8.75 -10.13 -3.68
C THR A 39 -9.01 -10.44 -5.16
N LYS A 40 -9.89 -11.36 -5.47
CA LYS A 40 -10.35 -11.55 -6.86
C LYS A 40 -11.02 -10.28 -7.40
N SER A 41 -11.58 -9.44 -6.53
CA SER A 41 -12.15 -8.15 -6.93
C SER A 41 -11.10 -7.17 -7.47
N TRP A 42 -9.81 -7.43 -7.26
CA TRP A 42 -8.72 -6.61 -7.78
C TRP A 42 -8.56 -6.72 -9.31
N GLU A 43 -9.19 -7.70 -9.93
CA GLU A 43 -9.20 -7.86 -11.38
C GLU A 43 -9.67 -6.59 -12.09
N ARG A 44 -10.78 -6.02 -11.61
CA ARG A 44 -11.37 -4.84 -12.24
C ARG A 44 -10.46 -3.62 -12.22
N PRO A 45 -9.90 -3.18 -11.07
CA PRO A 45 -8.96 -2.07 -11.08
C PRO A 45 -7.68 -2.38 -11.86
N ALA A 46 -7.22 -3.63 -11.89
CA ALA A 46 -6.06 -4.02 -12.68
C ALA A 46 -6.30 -3.84 -14.17
N GLU A 47 -7.51 -4.16 -14.66
CA GLU A 47 -7.89 -3.95 -16.05
C GLU A 47 -8.07 -2.48 -16.39
N MET A 48 -8.63 -1.69 -15.47
CA MET A 48 -8.90 -0.27 -15.68
C MET A 48 -7.63 0.58 -15.69
N GLU A 49 -6.57 0.15 -14.99
CA GLU A 49 -5.31 0.88 -14.92
C GLU A 49 -4.13 -0.07 -15.10
N PRO A 50 -3.77 -0.37 -16.37
CA PRO A 50 -2.67 -1.30 -16.65
C PRO A 50 -1.30 -0.85 -16.12
N ARG A 51 -1.13 0.45 -15.81
CA ARG A 51 0.11 0.98 -15.26
C ARG A 51 0.27 0.76 -13.76
N ALA A 52 -0.83 0.36 -13.09
CA ALA A 52 -0.82 0.01 -11.67
C ALA A 52 -0.84 -1.52 -11.55
N PRO A 53 0.31 -2.16 -11.33
CA PRO A 53 0.34 -3.62 -11.28
C PRO A 53 -0.35 -4.16 -10.03
N PHE A 54 -1.12 -5.24 -10.23
CA PHE A 54 -1.76 -5.99 -9.16
C PHE A 54 -1.48 -7.46 -9.36
N PHE A 55 -1.15 -8.16 -8.29
CA PHE A 55 -1.12 -9.61 -8.31
C PHE A 55 -2.37 -10.13 -7.58
N TRP A 56 -3.26 -10.78 -8.28
CA TRP A 56 -4.51 -11.31 -7.75
C TRP A 56 -4.81 -12.68 -8.37
N PRO A 57 -5.53 -13.57 -7.67
CA PRO A 57 -5.90 -13.45 -6.25
C PRO A 57 -4.69 -13.52 -5.33
N TRP A 58 -4.87 -13.14 -4.07
CA TRP A 58 -3.79 -13.12 -3.08
C TRP A 58 -3.05 -14.46 -3.02
N SER A 59 -1.72 -14.42 -3.09
CA SER A 59 -0.86 -15.60 -3.08
C SER A 59 0.20 -15.56 -1.99
N GLY A 60 0.09 -14.60 -1.05
CA GLY A 60 1.03 -14.51 0.06
C GLY A 60 1.02 -15.77 0.92
N LEU A 61 2.20 -16.16 1.41
CA LEU A 61 2.36 -17.33 2.26
C LEU A 61 2.02 -17.06 3.72
N ASN A 62 1.95 -15.79 4.08
CA ASN A 62 1.65 -15.35 5.44
C ASN A 62 0.18 -14.97 5.57
N GLU A 63 -0.25 -14.73 6.81
CA GLU A 63 -1.61 -14.33 7.09
C GLU A 63 -2.00 -13.03 6.36
N PRO A 64 -3.29 -12.85 6.05
CA PRO A 64 -3.77 -11.58 5.48
C PRO A 64 -3.50 -10.42 6.44
N PRO A 65 -3.28 -9.19 5.91
CA PRO A 65 -3.14 -8.02 6.78
C PRO A 65 -4.34 -7.85 7.70
N ALA A 66 -4.08 -7.69 9.00
CA ALA A 66 -5.13 -7.65 10.03
C ALA A 66 -5.79 -6.28 10.16
N PHE A 67 -5.01 -5.19 10.02
CA PHE A 67 -5.52 -3.83 10.17
C PHE A 67 -4.54 -2.80 9.61
N SER A 68 -5.03 -1.54 9.51
CA SER A 68 -4.31 -0.46 8.80
C SER A 68 -3.26 0.27 9.64
N VAL A 69 -3.33 0.17 10.98
CA VAL A 69 -2.51 1.00 11.87
C VAL A 69 -1.00 0.79 11.71
N PRO A 70 -0.47 -0.44 11.66
CA PRO A 70 0.99 -0.61 11.53
C PRO A 70 1.57 0.06 10.29
N ALA A 71 0.94 -0.10 9.13
CA ALA A 71 1.40 0.53 7.90
C ALA A 71 1.28 2.05 7.96
N ALA A 72 0.21 2.57 8.56
CA ALA A 72 0.01 4.01 8.73
C ALA A 72 1.08 4.62 9.65
N VAL A 73 1.40 3.95 10.75
CA VAL A 73 2.47 4.40 11.69
C VAL A 73 3.81 4.41 10.97
N ALA A 74 4.12 3.38 10.20
CA ALA A 74 5.36 3.32 9.42
C ALA A 74 5.44 4.47 8.41
N GLY A 75 4.31 4.78 7.73
CA GLY A 75 4.23 5.92 6.82
C GLY A 75 4.47 7.24 7.51
N LYS A 76 3.88 7.45 8.69
CA LYS A 76 4.10 8.65 9.49
C LYS A 76 5.55 8.77 9.96
N ALA A 77 6.18 7.66 10.33
CA ALA A 77 7.60 7.64 10.67
C ALA A 77 8.46 8.05 9.47
N ALA A 78 8.15 7.54 8.28
CA ALA A 78 8.86 7.89 7.05
C ALA A 78 8.73 9.40 6.73
N GLU A 79 7.58 10.02 7.00
CA GLU A 79 7.39 11.47 6.82
C GLU A 79 8.39 12.30 7.61
N THR A 80 8.82 11.83 8.79
CA THR A 80 9.77 12.58 9.64
C THR A 80 11.15 12.71 8.99
N PHE A 81 11.46 11.89 7.98
CA PHE A 81 12.73 11.93 7.25
C PHE A 81 12.65 12.72 5.94
N GLY A 82 11.51 13.34 5.68
CA GLY A 82 11.29 14.18 4.51
C GLY A 82 10.37 13.56 3.46
N ASP A 83 9.87 14.40 2.56
CA ASP A 83 8.89 14.01 1.54
C ASP A 83 9.44 12.94 0.59
N ASP A 84 10.71 13.02 0.20
CA ASP A 84 11.33 12.06 -0.70
C ASP A 84 11.36 10.66 -0.09
N VAL A 85 11.66 10.58 1.21
CA VAL A 85 11.68 9.30 1.94
C VAL A 85 10.26 8.73 2.03
N TRP A 86 9.29 9.60 2.35
CA TRP A 86 7.90 9.19 2.42
C TRP A 86 7.41 8.65 1.07
N HIS A 87 7.67 9.34 -0.03
CA HIS A 87 7.25 8.92 -1.37
C HIS A 87 7.85 7.57 -1.76
N ARG A 88 9.12 7.35 -1.49
CA ARG A 88 9.78 6.08 -1.79
C ARG A 88 9.22 4.95 -0.96
N PHE A 89 9.02 5.19 0.34
CA PHE A 89 8.43 4.21 1.24
C PHE A 89 6.99 3.86 0.84
N HIS A 90 6.18 4.89 0.58
CA HIS A 90 4.79 4.72 0.18
C HIS A 90 4.66 3.88 -1.10
N ARG A 91 5.45 4.20 -2.11
CA ARG A 91 5.46 3.44 -3.36
C ARG A 91 5.87 1.99 -3.13
N ARG A 92 6.92 1.78 -2.36
CA ARG A 92 7.41 0.44 -2.05
C ARG A 92 6.40 -0.36 -1.23
N LEU A 93 5.70 0.31 -0.32
CA LEU A 93 4.65 -0.31 0.48
C LEU A 93 3.48 -0.80 -0.39
N LEU A 94 3.03 0.03 -1.33
CA LEU A 94 1.98 -0.36 -2.28
C LEU A 94 2.41 -1.57 -3.11
N GLU A 95 3.64 -1.59 -3.57
CA GLU A 95 4.19 -2.72 -4.33
C GLU A 95 4.23 -3.99 -3.49
N ALA A 96 4.69 -3.89 -2.23
CA ALA A 96 4.73 -5.03 -1.32
C ALA A 96 3.34 -5.64 -1.11
N TYR A 97 2.33 -4.82 -1.00
CA TYR A 97 0.96 -5.28 -0.77
C TYR A 97 0.29 -5.80 -2.04
N PHE A 98 0.24 -4.95 -3.08
CA PHE A 98 -0.56 -5.28 -4.28
C PHE A 98 0.15 -6.22 -5.25
N VAL A 99 1.47 -6.20 -5.33
CA VAL A 99 2.23 -7.02 -6.27
C VAL A 99 2.84 -8.25 -5.58
N GLU A 100 3.51 -8.04 -4.44
CA GLU A 100 4.21 -9.12 -3.74
C GLU A 100 3.32 -9.87 -2.76
N ASN A 101 2.12 -9.37 -2.49
CA ASN A 101 1.15 -9.96 -1.56
C ASN A 101 1.76 -10.23 -0.17
N ARG A 102 2.45 -9.23 0.38
CA ARG A 102 3.07 -9.31 1.70
C ARG A 102 2.13 -8.78 2.78
N THR A 103 2.27 -9.32 3.98
CA THR A 103 1.44 -8.95 5.13
C THR A 103 1.92 -7.62 5.73
N VAL A 104 1.40 -6.51 5.21
CA VAL A 104 1.83 -5.16 5.60
C VAL A 104 1.37 -4.71 6.99
N SER A 105 0.66 -5.54 7.72
CA SER A 105 0.37 -5.33 9.13
C SER A 105 1.45 -5.92 10.06
N ASP A 106 2.41 -6.66 9.51
CA ASP A 106 3.51 -7.28 10.24
C ASP A 106 4.70 -6.32 10.31
N VAL A 107 5.19 -6.04 11.52
CA VAL A 107 6.31 -5.11 11.75
C VAL A 107 7.58 -5.57 11.01
N GLY A 108 7.84 -6.87 10.98
CA GLY A 108 9.00 -7.42 10.25
C GLY A 108 8.93 -7.15 8.77
N VAL A 109 7.75 -7.28 8.17
CA VAL A 109 7.52 -6.95 6.77
C VAL A 109 7.72 -5.46 6.52
N LEU A 110 7.17 -4.60 7.37
CA LEU A 110 7.34 -3.15 7.24
C LEU A 110 8.80 -2.72 7.37
N THR A 111 9.55 -3.34 8.27
CA THR A 111 10.98 -3.10 8.41
C THR A 111 11.74 -3.46 7.14
N SER A 112 11.45 -4.63 6.58
CA SER A 112 12.03 -5.07 5.31
C SER A 112 11.71 -4.12 4.16
N VAL A 113 10.47 -3.63 4.09
CA VAL A 113 10.05 -2.65 3.07
C VAL A 113 10.83 -1.35 3.23
N ALA A 114 11.05 -0.89 4.46
CA ALA A 114 11.79 0.34 4.73
C ALA A 114 13.28 0.23 4.39
N GLU A 115 13.85 -0.96 4.46
CA GLU A 115 15.26 -1.21 4.13
C GLU A 115 15.54 -1.30 2.63
N ASP A 116 14.52 -1.52 1.84
CA ASP A 116 14.64 -1.67 0.37
C ASP A 116 14.99 -0.33 -0.37
#